data_cbce1223eda806eee0eaaaad2192c49c
#
_entry.id   cbce1223eda806eee0eaaaad2192c49c
#
_cell.length_a   1.000
_cell.length_b   1.000
_cell.length_c   1.000
_cell.angle_alpha   90.00
_cell.angle_beta   90.00
_cell.angle_gamma   90.00
#
_symmetry.space_group_name_H-M   'P 1'
#
loop_
_entity.id
_entity.type
_entity.pdbx_description
1 polymer ?
#
loop_
_entity_poly.entity_id
_entity_poly.type
_entity_poly.pdbx_seq_one_letter_code
_entity_poly.pdbx_strand_id
1 'polypeptide(L)'
;MKTEQLFIENTPAVLYSEPSDTLWLFVHGQFGCKEEALPFAEIVSPDAQVLSIDLPNHGTRQNRDEEFAPWTAAPELTRVMAYARAHWRATNVRATSIGAYFARLAFAAPEKALFVSPIVDMERLICDRICAAGITEQILRERGMYPAREGDMLSWDYLCWVRAHPAKDWY
;
A
#
# COMPACT_ATOMS: atom_id res chain seq x y z
N MET A 1 -22.16 -3.52 -12.85
CA MET A 1 -21.11 -4.11 -11.98
C MET A 1 -21.59 -4.07 -10.54
N LYS A 2 -21.54 -5.20 -9.85
CA LYS A 2 -21.90 -5.30 -8.43
C LYS A 2 -20.81 -4.61 -7.58
N THR A 3 -21.21 -3.95 -6.51
CA THR A 3 -20.31 -3.31 -5.55
C THR A 3 -20.76 -3.70 -4.14
N GLU A 4 -19.83 -4.20 -3.34
CA GLU A 4 -20.07 -4.63 -1.98
C GLU A 4 -19.06 -3.98 -1.04
N GLN A 5 -19.55 -3.26 -0.02
CA GLN A 5 -18.72 -2.74 1.08
C GLN A 5 -18.61 -3.81 2.15
N LEU A 6 -17.39 -4.07 2.61
CA LEU A 6 -17.13 -5.09 3.63
C LEU A 6 -15.99 -4.67 4.55
N PHE A 7 -15.76 -5.46 5.58
CA PHE A 7 -14.58 -5.33 6.44
C PHE A 7 -13.81 -6.66 6.43
N ILE A 8 -12.50 -6.57 6.29
CA ILE A 8 -11.60 -7.70 6.52
C ILE A 8 -10.97 -7.45 7.88
N GLU A 9 -11.45 -8.17 8.90
CA GLU A 9 -11.23 -7.83 10.31
C GLU A 9 -11.69 -6.37 10.56
N ASN A 10 -10.75 -5.46 10.80
CA ASN A 10 -11.02 -4.04 11.04
C ASN A 10 -10.68 -3.15 9.83
N THR A 11 -10.25 -3.73 8.71
CA THR A 11 -9.85 -3.00 7.50
C THR A 11 -11.05 -2.78 6.60
N PRO A 12 -11.46 -1.52 6.35
CA PRO A 12 -12.52 -1.22 5.39
C PRO A 12 -12.10 -1.63 3.99
N ALA A 13 -12.99 -2.31 3.29
CA ALA A 13 -12.77 -2.82 1.95
C ALA A 13 -13.98 -2.63 1.05
N VAL A 14 -13.74 -2.68 -0.25
CA VAL A 14 -14.78 -2.75 -1.28
C VAL A 14 -14.44 -3.87 -2.26
N LEU A 15 -15.45 -4.65 -2.62
CA LEU A 15 -15.38 -5.70 -3.63
C LEU A 15 -16.21 -5.30 -4.83
N TYR A 16 -15.60 -5.32 -6.01
CA TYR A 16 -16.21 -5.00 -7.29
C TYR A 16 -16.37 -6.23 -8.17
N SER A 17 -17.36 -6.20 -9.05
CA SER A 17 -17.71 -7.18 -10.07
C SER A 17 -18.53 -8.39 -9.58
N GLU A 18 -19.04 -9.17 -10.53
CA GLU A 18 -19.75 -10.42 -10.26
C GLU A 18 -18.77 -11.49 -9.79
N PRO A 19 -19.25 -12.56 -9.10
CA PRO A 19 -18.39 -13.62 -8.61
C PRO A 19 -17.48 -14.21 -9.69
N SER A 20 -16.21 -14.38 -9.35
CA SER A 20 -15.16 -14.97 -10.19
C SER A 20 -14.17 -15.73 -9.33
N ASP A 21 -13.51 -16.75 -9.89
CA ASP A 21 -12.43 -17.48 -9.23
C ASP A 21 -11.12 -16.68 -9.16
N THR A 22 -11.04 -15.56 -9.88
CA THR A 22 -9.86 -14.68 -9.96
C THR A 22 -10.10 -13.37 -9.25
N LEU A 23 -9.18 -13.00 -8.40
CA LEU A 23 -9.16 -11.70 -7.70
C LEU A 23 -7.94 -10.87 -8.11
N TRP A 24 -8.14 -9.57 -8.22
CA TRP A 24 -7.11 -8.56 -8.11
C TRP A 24 -7.23 -7.83 -6.78
N LEU A 25 -6.20 -7.93 -5.94
CA LEU A 25 -6.07 -7.07 -4.77
C LEU A 25 -5.50 -5.73 -5.22
N PHE A 26 -6.28 -4.66 -5.05
CA PHE A 26 -5.90 -3.31 -5.39
C PHE A 26 -5.40 -2.57 -4.14
N VAL A 27 -4.19 -2.01 -4.21
CA VAL A 27 -3.57 -1.22 -3.14
C VAL A 27 -3.28 0.18 -3.67
N HIS A 28 -3.99 1.17 -3.14
CA HIS A 28 -3.83 2.57 -3.55
C HIS A 28 -2.50 3.20 -3.08
N GLY A 29 -2.18 4.38 -3.60
CA GLY A 29 -1.02 5.18 -3.20
C GLY A 29 -1.31 6.11 -2.01
N GLN A 30 -0.33 6.96 -1.69
CA GLN A 30 -0.51 8.02 -0.70
C GLN A 30 -1.63 8.99 -1.15
N PHE A 31 -2.47 9.41 -0.20
CA PHE A 31 -3.66 10.25 -0.39
C PHE A 31 -4.81 9.59 -1.16
N GLY A 32 -4.68 8.31 -1.50
CA GLY A 32 -5.72 7.55 -2.18
C GLY A 32 -6.78 6.96 -1.25
N CYS A 33 -7.67 6.18 -1.84
CA CYS A 33 -8.71 5.44 -1.12
C CYS A 33 -9.11 4.17 -1.90
N LYS A 34 -9.87 3.29 -1.27
CA LYS A 34 -10.30 2.03 -1.87
C LYS A 34 -11.18 2.21 -3.12
N GLU A 35 -11.87 3.33 -3.23
CA GLU A 35 -12.74 3.62 -4.38
C GLU A 35 -11.95 3.89 -5.69
N GLU A 36 -10.65 4.19 -5.61
CA GLU A 36 -9.79 4.34 -6.80
C GLU A 36 -9.66 3.06 -7.62
N ALA A 37 -10.06 1.93 -7.06
CA ALA A 37 -10.08 0.66 -7.78
C ALA A 37 -11.17 0.55 -8.85
N LEU A 38 -12.21 1.40 -8.81
CA LEU A 38 -13.38 1.30 -9.68
C LEU A 38 -13.04 1.27 -11.18
N PRO A 39 -12.25 2.19 -11.74
CA PRO A 39 -11.91 2.15 -13.17
C PRO A 39 -11.14 0.88 -13.57
N PHE A 40 -10.30 0.36 -12.68
CA PHE A 40 -9.60 -0.90 -12.93
C PHE A 40 -10.56 -2.09 -12.89
N ALA A 41 -11.50 -2.09 -11.96
CA ALA A 41 -12.53 -3.11 -11.88
C ALA A 41 -13.41 -3.17 -13.15
N GLU A 42 -13.73 -2.01 -13.74
CA GLU A 42 -14.45 -1.93 -15.00
C GLU A 42 -13.68 -2.57 -16.18
N ILE A 43 -12.34 -2.43 -16.17
CA ILE A 43 -11.47 -3.00 -17.21
C ILE A 43 -11.40 -4.52 -17.11
N VAL A 44 -11.29 -5.07 -15.90
CA VAL A 44 -11.07 -6.52 -15.69
C VAL A 44 -12.36 -7.31 -15.56
N SER A 45 -13.50 -6.65 -15.42
CA SER A 45 -14.83 -7.29 -15.39
C SER A 45 -15.22 -7.82 -16.79
N PRO A 46 -15.88 -8.96 -16.93
CA PRO A 46 -16.35 -9.86 -15.85
C PRO A 46 -15.32 -10.93 -15.43
N ASP A 47 -14.12 -10.93 -15.98
CA ASP A 47 -13.17 -12.04 -15.86
C ASP A 47 -12.58 -12.17 -14.44
N ALA A 48 -12.58 -11.08 -13.67
CA ALA A 48 -12.06 -11.05 -12.32
C ALA A 48 -12.84 -10.10 -11.40
N GLN A 49 -12.79 -10.37 -10.10
CA GLN A 49 -13.19 -9.43 -9.06
C GLN A 49 -12.02 -8.53 -8.66
N VAL A 50 -12.33 -7.35 -8.12
CA VAL A 50 -11.34 -6.45 -7.54
C VAL A 50 -11.70 -6.16 -6.10
N LEU A 51 -10.81 -6.54 -5.18
CA LEU A 51 -10.87 -6.20 -3.77
C LEU A 51 -9.93 -5.03 -3.51
N SER A 52 -10.43 -3.96 -2.93
CA SER A 52 -9.63 -2.80 -2.56
C SER A 52 -9.85 -2.43 -1.10
N ILE A 53 -8.82 -1.94 -0.44
CA ILE A 53 -8.85 -1.54 0.97
C ILE A 53 -8.45 -0.08 1.15
N ASP A 54 -8.90 0.54 2.24
CA ASP A 54 -8.31 1.78 2.72
C ASP A 54 -7.07 1.47 3.56
N LEU A 55 -5.90 1.97 3.16
CA LEU A 55 -4.67 1.90 3.94
C LEU A 55 -4.79 2.70 5.25
N PRO A 56 -3.95 2.46 6.28
CA PRO A 56 -3.97 3.23 7.51
C PRO A 56 -3.98 4.74 7.25
N ASN A 57 -4.83 5.47 7.98
CA ASN A 57 -5.03 6.92 7.88
C ASN A 57 -5.46 7.43 6.48
N HIS A 58 -6.07 6.59 5.65
CA HIS A 58 -6.58 6.94 4.31
C HIS A 58 -8.06 6.59 4.14
N GLY A 59 -8.70 7.16 3.14
CA GLY A 59 -10.10 6.92 2.81
C GLY A 59 -11.01 7.11 4.01
N THR A 60 -11.82 6.11 4.37
CA THR A 60 -12.72 6.14 5.53
C THR A 60 -12.01 6.05 6.88
N ARG A 61 -10.69 5.88 6.86
CA ARG A 61 -9.81 5.84 8.06
C ARG A 61 -9.08 7.16 8.31
N GLN A 62 -9.30 8.19 7.50
CA GLN A 62 -8.70 9.51 7.73
C GLN A 62 -9.02 10.04 9.12
N ASN A 63 -8.05 10.67 9.77
CA ASN A 63 -8.13 11.23 11.14
C ASN A 63 -8.41 10.19 12.24
N ARG A 64 -8.27 8.90 11.94
CA ARG A 64 -8.08 7.91 12.99
C ARG A 64 -6.62 8.01 13.42
N ASP A 65 -6.33 7.83 14.68
CA ASP A 65 -4.96 7.86 15.21
C ASP A 65 -4.18 6.59 14.79
N GLU A 66 -4.02 6.45 13.45
CA GLU A 66 -3.37 5.32 12.80
C GLU A 66 -2.14 5.80 12.05
N GLU A 67 -1.01 5.20 12.33
CA GLU A 67 0.23 5.56 11.67
C GLU A 67 0.30 4.99 10.24
N PHE A 68 0.54 5.84 9.25
CA PHE A 68 0.78 5.42 7.86
C PHE A 68 2.26 5.06 7.68
N ALA A 69 2.61 3.85 8.05
CA ALA A 69 3.98 3.38 8.05
C ALA A 69 4.08 1.91 7.61
N PRO A 70 5.26 1.43 7.14
CA PRO A 70 5.40 0.06 6.66
C PRO A 70 5.15 -0.99 7.75
N TRP A 71 5.49 -0.71 9.00
CA TRP A 71 5.24 -1.61 10.14
C TRP A 71 3.77 -1.72 10.53
N THR A 72 2.91 -0.82 10.04
CA THR A 72 1.47 -0.88 10.20
C THR A 72 0.81 -1.46 8.95
N ALA A 73 1.15 -0.93 7.77
CA ALA A 73 0.50 -1.29 6.52
C ALA A 73 0.87 -2.70 6.03
N ALA A 74 2.14 -3.14 6.14
CA ALA A 74 2.55 -4.43 5.62
C ALA A 74 1.94 -5.62 6.38
N PRO A 75 1.87 -5.65 7.72
CA PRO A 75 1.15 -6.71 8.44
C PRO A 75 -0.35 -6.75 8.12
N GLU A 76 -0.99 -5.58 7.94
CA GLU A 76 -2.39 -5.52 7.55
C GLU A 76 -2.61 -6.09 6.15
N LEU A 77 -1.80 -5.69 5.18
CA LEU A 77 -1.84 -6.25 3.82
C LEU A 77 -1.59 -7.77 3.81
N THR A 78 -0.74 -8.27 4.70
CA THR A 78 -0.53 -9.72 4.86
C THR A 78 -1.82 -10.43 5.26
N ARG A 79 -2.60 -9.86 6.20
CA ARG A 79 -3.91 -10.42 6.61
C ARG A 79 -4.93 -10.34 5.49
N VAL A 80 -4.99 -9.22 4.79
CA VAL A 80 -5.88 -9.04 3.63
C VAL A 80 -5.57 -10.06 2.52
N MET A 81 -4.28 -10.30 2.24
CA MET A 81 -3.88 -11.32 1.27
C MET A 81 -4.23 -12.74 1.73
N ALA A 82 -4.09 -13.04 3.02
CA ALA A 82 -4.50 -14.32 3.57
C ALA A 82 -6.01 -14.54 3.40
N TYR A 83 -6.82 -13.51 3.68
CA TYR A 83 -8.25 -13.51 3.41
C TYR A 83 -8.53 -13.75 1.92
N ALA A 84 -7.87 -13.02 1.02
CA ALA A 84 -8.05 -13.16 -0.42
C ALA A 84 -7.75 -14.61 -0.88
N ARG A 85 -6.64 -15.18 -0.46
CA ARG A 85 -6.25 -16.56 -0.81
C ARG A 85 -7.16 -17.63 -0.26
N ALA A 86 -7.89 -17.35 0.82
CA ALA A 86 -8.88 -18.28 1.38
C ALA A 86 -10.21 -18.28 0.60
N HIS A 87 -10.50 -17.22 -0.18
CA HIS A 87 -11.79 -17.04 -0.85
C HIS A 87 -11.70 -17.11 -2.38
N TRP A 88 -10.54 -16.94 -2.98
CA TRP A 88 -10.33 -16.99 -4.43
C TRP A 88 -9.23 -17.96 -4.82
N ARG A 89 -9.44 -18.62 -5.93
CA ARG A 89 -8.50 -19.61 -6.48
C ARG A 89 -7.21 -18.96 -6.98
N ALA A 90 -7.33 -17.83 -7.64
CA ALA A 90 -6.20 -17.05 -8.17
C ALA A 90 -6.22 -15.64 -7.60
N THR A 91 -5.08 -15.18 -7.06
CA THR A 91 -4.97 -13.86 -6.46
C THR A 91 -3.79 -13.11 -7.08
N ASN A 92 -4.12 -12.00 -7.74
CA ASN A 92 -3.18 -11.08 -8.36
C ASN A 92 -3.10 -9.78 -7.55
N VAL A 93 -2.10 -8.96 -7.82
CA VAL A 93 -1.91 -7.66 -7.14
C VAL A 93 -1.81 -6.54 -8.17
N ARG A 94 -2.58 -5.47 -7.96
CA ARG A 94 -2.38 -4.17 -8.59
C ARG A 94 -2.11 -3.14 -7.50
N ALA A 95 -0.97 -2.46 -7.57
CA ALA A 95 -0.62 -1.48 -6.55
C ALA A 95 0.03 -0.23 -7.14
N THR A 96 -0.18 0.92 -6.48
CA THR A 96 0.26 2.22 -6.95
C THR A 96 1.26 2.83 -5.96
N SER A 97 2.38 3.37 -6.48
CA SER A 97 3.33 4.19 -5.71
C SER A 97 3.80 3.51 -4.41
N ILE A 98 3.58 4.14 -3.25
CA ILE A 98 3.91 3.57 -1.93
C ILE A 98 3.10 2.31 -1.60
N GLY A 99 1.90 2.15 -2.14
CA GLY A 99 1.13 0.91 -2.03
C GLY A 99 1.86 -0.29 -2.64
N ALA A 100 2.59 -0.08 -3.74
CA ALA A 100 3.44 -1.12 -4.33
C ALA A 100 4.63 -1.48 -3.42
N TYR A 101 5.23 -0.50 -2.76
CA TYR A 101 6.28 -0.75 -1.77
C TYR A 101 5.75 -1.59 -0.60
N PHE A 102 4.59 -1.23 -0.01
CA PHE A 102 3.99 -2.01 1.07
C PHE A 102 3.57 -3.42 0.63
N ALA A 103 3.06 -3.57 -0.58
CA ALA A 103 2.74 -4.87 -1.15
C ALA A 103 3.98 -5.77 -1.28
N ARG A 104 5.12 -5.22 -1.71
CA ARG A 104 6.40 -5.94 -1.79
C ARG A 104 6.97 -6.33 -0.42
N LEU A 105 6.67 -5.59 0.62
CA LEU A 105 7.02 -5.97 2.00
C LEU A 105 6.12 -7.11 2.52
N ALA A 106 4.83 -7.02 2.22
CA ALA A 106 3.80 -7.89 2.80
C ALA A 106 3.73 -9.27 2.12
N PHE A 107 3.85 -9.33 0.77
CA PHE A 107 3.51 -10.53 0.02
C PHE A 107 4.74 -11.33 -0.39
N ALA A 108 4.60 -12.67 -0.43
CA ALA A 108 5.36 -13.47 -1.35
C ALA A 108 4.91 -13.12 -2.78
N ALA A 109 5.74 -13.38 -3.80
CA ALA A 109 5.41 -13.05 -5.19
C ALA A 109 4.01 -13.58 -5.56
N PRO A 110 3.09 -12.71 -6.02
CA PRO A 110 1.77 -13.12 -6.51
C PRO A 110 1.90 -13.78 -7.89
N GLU A 111 0.82 -14.41 -8.37
CA GLU A 111 0.82 -14.98 -9.72
C GLU A 111 1.03 -13.91 -10.79
N LYS A 112 0.39 -12.76 -10.62
CA LYS A 112 0.56 -11.56 -11.46
C LYS A 112 0.64 -10.32 -10.58
N ALA A 113 1.53 -9.41 -10.93
CA ALA A 113 1.64 -8.09 -10.31
C ALA A 113 1.62 -7.00 -11.38
N LEU A 114 0.79 -5.99 -11.18
CA LEU A 114 0.73 -4.77 -11.97
C LEU A 114 1.02 -3.57 -11.08
N PHE A 115 2.18 -2.97 -11.24
CA PHE A 115 2.57 -1.79 -10.48
C PHE A 115 2.48 -0.53 -11.33
N VAL A 116 1.93 0.52 -10.75
CA VAL A 116 1.83 1.85 -11.36
C VAL A 116 2.72 2.81 -10.58
N SER A 117 3.76 3.34 -11.24
CA SER A 117 4.74 4.25 -10.63
C SER A 117 5.27 3.77 -9.27
N PRO A 118 5.77 2.52 -9.16
CA PRO A 118 6.13 1.96 -7.88
C PRO A 118 7.32 2.67 -7.24
N ILE A 119 7.33 2.78 -5.91
CA ILE A 119 8.54 3.11 -5.16
C ILE A 119 9.37 1.81 -5.07
N VAL A 120 10.43 1.74 -5.86
CA VAL A 120 11.31 0.54 -5.93
C VAL A 120 12.43 0.59 -4.90
N ASP A 121 12.87 1.79 -4.53
CA ASP A 121 13.94 2.05 -3.56
C ASP A 121 13.48 3.16 -2.59
N MET A 122 12.95 2.74 -1.45
CA MET A 122 12.43 3.66 -0.43
C MET A 122 13.56 4.38 0.30
N GLU A 123 14.69 3.72 0.54
CA GLU A 123 15.83 4.35 1.18
C GLU A 123 16.34 5.53 0.34
N ARG A 124 16.57 5.29 -0.95
CA ARG A 124 17.01 6.33 -1.89
C ARG A 124 16.01 7.48 -1.94
N LEU A 125 14.70 7.19 -2.02
CA LEU A 125 13.67 8.23 -2.02
C LEU A 125 13.74 9.10 -0.76
N ILE A 126 13.94 8.50 0.42
CA ILE A 126 14.07 9.26 1.68
C ILE A 126 15.36 10.09 1.66
N CYS A 127 16.50 9.52 1.21
CA CYS A 127 17.75 10.24 1.11
C CYS A 127 17.67 11.44 0.13
N ASP A 128 17.02 11.26 -1.01
CA ASP A 128 16.77 12.35 -1.97
C ASP A 128 15.90 13.46 -1.36
N ARG A 129 14.91 13.11 -0.54
CA ARG A 129 14.07 14.08 0.19
C ARG A 129 14.84 14.81 1.31
N ILE A 130 15.73 14.13 2.04
CA ILE A 130 16.64 14.73 3.02
C ILE A 130 17.50 15.79 2.33
N CYS A 131 18.11 15.45 1.19
CA CYS A 131 18.91 16.36 0.39
C CYS A 131 18.08 17.55 -0.11
N ALA A 132 16.87 17.31 -0.64
CA ALA A 132 15.97 18.36 -1.12
C ALA A 132 15.47 19.30 0.00
N ALA A 133 15.40 18.82 1.23
CA ALA A 133 15.09 19.63 2.41
C ALA A 133 16.29 20.46 2.91
N GLY A 134 17.47 20.32 2.30
CA GLY A 134 18.68 21.03 2.67
C GLY A 134 19.26 20.62 4.02
N ILE A 135 18.97 19.40 4.48
CA ILE A 135 19.48 18.87 5.74
C ILE A 135 20.36 17.63 5.50
N THR A 136 20.98 17.14 6.57
CA THR A 136 21.75 15.90 6.57
C THR A 136 21.03 14.81 7.36
N GLU A 137 21.42 13.56 7.16
CA GLU A 137 20.94 12.45 8.01
C GLU A 137 21.23 12.68 9.49
N GLN A 138 22.36 13.33 9.80
CA GLN A 138 22.71 13.67 11.19
C GLN A 138 21.66 14.61 11.80
N ILE A 139 21.25 15.64 11.07
CA ILE A 139 20.21 16.58 11.52
C ILE A 139 18.88 15.84 11.73
N LEU A 140 18.50 14.96 10.78
CA LEU A 140 17.30 14.16 10.92
C LEU A 140 17.36 13.24 12.15
N ARG A 141 18.51 12.59 12.38
CA ARG A 141 18.74 11.72 13.55
C ARG A 141 18.61 12.50 14.86
N GLU A 142 19.21 13.68 14.95
CA GLU A 142 19.18 14.50 16.16
C GLU A 142 17.77 15.03 16.48
N ARG A 143 16.96 15.30 15.44
CA ARG A 143 15.60 15.83 15.59
C ARG A 143 14.52 14.73 15.67
N GLY A 144 14.81 13.53 15.21
CA GLY A 144 13.86 12.43 15.05
C GLY A 144 12.89 12.62 13.87
N MET A 145 12.33 13.82 13.74
CA MET A 145 11.38 14.23 12.68
C MET A 145 11.78 15.55 12.05
N TYR A 146 11.52 15.70 10.75
CA TYR A 146 11.78 16.96 10.03
C TYR A 146 10.71 17.21 8.94
N PRO A 147 10.11 18.42 8.87
CA PRO A 147 9.16 18.76 7.82
C PRO A 147 9.89 18.88 6.46
N ALA A 148 9.44 18.14 5.46
CA ALA A 148 10.02 18.13 4.12
C ALA A 148 9.24 19.02 3.14
N ARG A 149 7.94 18.85 3.11
CA ARG A 149 6.98 19.61 2.30
C ARG A 149 5.69 19.76 3.10
N GLU A 150 4.76 20.60 2.60
CA GLU A 150 3.45 20.74 3.23
C GLU A 150 2.75 19.36 3.39
N GLY A 151 2.49 19.00 4.63
CA GLY A 151 1.86 17.73 5.00
C GLY A 151 2.77 16.49 4.94
N ASP A 152 4.05 16.63 4.60
CA ASP A 152 5.01 15.52 4.53
C ASP A 152 6.10 15.67 5.59
N MET A 153 6.40 14.59 6.31
CA MET A 153 7.37 14.54 7.38
C MET A 153 8.43 13.47 7.09
N LEU A 154 9.70 13.86 7.19
CA LEU A 154 10.80 12.89 7.25
C LEU A 154 10.92 12.36 8.68
N SER A 155 11.12 11.05 8.81
CA SER A 155 11.30 10.37 10.09
C SER A 155 12.61 9.59 10.09
N TRP A 156 13.40 9.78 11.14
CA TRP A 156 14.61 8.99 11.36
C TRP A 156 14.29 7.52 11.58
N ASP A 157 13.26 7.23 12.37
CA ASP A 157 12.84 5.85 12.66
C ASP A 157 12.37 5.13 11.39
N TYR A 158 11.67 5.86 10.50
CA TYR A 158 11.26 5.30 9.21
C TYR A 158 12.49 4.93 8.35
N LEU A 159 13.48 5.79 8.27
CA LEU A 159 14.72 5.51 7.52
C LEU A 159 15.47 4.31 8.09
N CYS A 160 15.61 4.25 9.42
CA CYS A 160 16.25 3.11 10.09
C CYS A 160 15.49 1.81 9.83
N TRP A 161 14.17 1.86 9.88
CA TRP A 161 13.33 0.69 9.62
C TRP A 161 13.50 0.20 8.18
N VAL A 162 13.46 1.10 7.21
CA VAL A 162 13.66 0.78 5.78
C VAL A 162 15.00 0.07 5.53
N ARG A 163 16.07 0.57 6.14
CA ARG A 163 17.41 -0.03 6.06
C ARG A 163 17.47 -1.45 6.66
N ALA A 164 16.71 -1.68 7.72
CA ALA A 164 16.64 -2.97 8.39
C ALA A 164 15.71 -3.98 7.67
N HIS A 165 14.79 -3.51 6.81
CA HIS A 165 13.75 -4.31 6.19
C HIS A 165 13.66 -4.04 4.67
N PRO A 166 14.63 -4.49 3.88
CA PRO A 166 14.59 -4.29 2.42
C PRO A 166 13.35 -4.97 1.82
N ALA A 167 12.70 -4.27 0.89
CA ALA A 167 11.56 -4.83 0.17
C ALA A 167 12.01 -6.03 -0.69
N LYS A 168 11.11 -7.01 -0.84
CA LYS A 168 11.37 -8.21 -1.66
C LYS A 168 11.46 -7.83 -3.14
N ASP A 169 12.38 -8.46 -3.85
CA ASP A 169 12.42 -8.43 -5.30
C ASP A 169 11.44 -9.47 -5.85
N TRP A 170 10.61 -9.04 -6.83
CA TRP A 170 9.63 -9.89 -7.50
C TRP A 170 9.96 -10.03 -9.00
N TYR A 171 11.25 -10.22 -9.32
CA TYR A 171 11.73 -10.37 -10.70
C TYR A 171 12.14 -11.83 -10.96
#